data_71b30c4477b4b3bd4fcef9384dd7c2a3
#
_entry.id   71b30c4477b4b3bd4fcef9384dd7c2a3
#
_cell.length_a   1.000
_cell.length_b   1.000
_cell.length_c   1.000
_cell.angle_alpha   90.00
_cell.angle_beta   90.00
_cell.angle_gamma   90.00
#
_symmetry.space_group_name_H-M   'P 1'
#
loop_
_entity.id
_entity.type
_entity.pdbx_description
1 polymer ?
#
loop_
_entity_poly.entity_id
_entity_poly.type
_entity_poly.pdbx_seq_one_letter_code
_entity_poly.pdbx_strand_id
1 'polypeptide(L)'
;MDLHDVDARVRRSAAAPGTVLLDGFHAVKHALRFGADVSLVVTTDRAAVRALADELAADVGEHLDETAIEVSEALLRELVPRGSPTGVLAFARRPEPAPPGERAAPVVLLENPRNLGNVGAVIRLAAGFGAAAVLTTGDLDPWHPHVIRGSAGLHFATEVARVGPDQLPEGPLFVLDPEGDDLRATDIPDDAVLAFGTERHGVSAALRGRADRRVAIPMRPRVSSYNLATSVGMALFRWSCTSANAPA
;
A
#
# COMPACT_ATOMS: atom_id res chain seq x y z
N MET A 1 -19.02 13.75 -26.90
CA MET A 1 -19.12 12.30 -26.61
C MET A 1 -20.49 12.10 -25.96
N ASP A 2 -21.30 11.16 -26.46
CA ASP A 2 -22.62 10.88 -25.88
C ASP A 2 -22.47 10.28 -24.49
N LEU A 3 -23.38 10.61 -23.55
CA LEU A 3 -23.36 10.08 -22.17
C LEU A 3 -23.37 8.54 -22.14
N HIS A 4 -24.09 7.91 -23.07
CA HIS A 4 -24.09 6.45 -23.21
C HIS A 4 -22.71 5.87 -23.54
N ASP A 5 -21.92 6.56 -24.37
CA ASP A 5 -20.56 6.14 -24.71
C ASP A 5 -19.60 6.27 -23.53
N VAL A 6 -19.78 7.32 -22.70
CA VAL A 6 -19.01 7.53 -21.48
C VAL A 6 -19.27 6.41 -20.48
N ASP A 7 -20.53 6.14 -20.19
CA ASP A 7 -20.94 5.08 -19.25
C ASP A 7 -20.42 3.70 -19.67
N ALA A 8 -20.54 3.39 -20.97
CA ALA A 8 -20.01 2.14 -21.51
C ALA A 8 -18.49 2.04 -21.40
N ARG A 9 -17.77 3.15 -21.62
CA ARG A 9 -16.31 3.22 -21.45
C ARG A 9 -15.92 2.99 -20.01
N VAL A 10 -16.59 3.65 -19.06
CA VAL A 10 -16.33 3.51 -17.62
C VAL A 10 -16.53 2.06 -17.16
N ARG A 11 -17.66 1.43 -17.53
CA ARG A 11 -17.92 0.02 -17.18
C ARG A 11 -16.91 -0.94 -17.80
N ARG A 12 -16.49 -0.70 -19.05
CA ARG A 12 -15.42 -1.51 -19.68
C ARG A 12 -14.09 -1.37 -18.92
N SER A 13 -13.72 -0.14 -18.52
CA SER A 13 -12.50 0.09 -17.74
C SER A 13 -12.58 -0.60 -16.38
N ALA A 14 -13.72 -0.53 -15.69
CA ALA A 14 -13.92 -1.19 -14.40
C ALA A 14 -13.84 -2.72 -14.48
N ALA A 15 -14.28 -3.30 -15.61
CA ALA A 15 -14.29 -4.76 -15.84
C ALA A 15 -13.00 -5.29 -16.49
N ALA A 16 -12.07 -4.42 -16.86
CA ALA A 16 -10.85 -4.84 -17.55
C ALA A 16 -9.94 -5.64 -16.59
N PRO A 17 -9.41 -6.80 -17.03
CA PRO A 17 -8.49 -7.59 -16.22
C PRO A 17 -7.25 -6.78 -15.81
N GLY A 18 -6.81 -6.95 -14.57
CA GLY A 18 -5.65 -6.24 -14.05
C GLY A 18 -5.89 -4.75 -13.77
N THR A 19 -7.14 -4.29 -13.85
CA THR A 19 -7.49 -2.91 -13.46
C THR A 19 -7.78 -2.83 -11.95
N VAL A 20 -7.30 -1.76 -11.33
CA VAL A 20 -7.60 -1.40 -9.95
C VAL A 20 -8.37 -0.09 -9.90
N LEU A 21 -9.33 -0.01 -8.98
CA LEU A 21 -10.13 1.18 -8.72
C LEU A 21 -9.46 2.03 -7.64
N LEU A 22 -9.16 3.27 -7.97
CA LEU A 22 -8.64 4.31 -7.08
C LEU A 22 -9.82 5.17 -6.62
N ASP A 23 -10.21 5.06 -5.34
CA ASP A 23 -11.33 5.77 -4.76
C ASP A 23 -10.85 6.99 -3.98
N GLY A 24 -11.20 8.15 -4.49
CA GLY A 24 -10.96 9.45 -3.89
C GLY A 24 -9.67 10.15 -4.33
N PHE A 25 -9.67 11.47 -4.15
CA PHE A 25 -8.62 12.36 -4.65
C PHE A 25 -7.20 11.96 -4.20
N HIS A 26 -7.04 11.55 -2.93
CA HIS A 26 -5.72 11.13 -2.43
C HIS A 26 -5.17 9.89 -3.14
N ALA A 27 -6.04 8.92 -3.46
CA ALA A 27 -5.61 7.73 -4.18
C ALA A 27 -5.21 8.06 -5.62
N VAL A 28 -5.99 8.92 -6.29
CA VAL A 28 -5.72 9.35 -7.66
C VAL A 28 -4.43 10.16 -7.74
N LYS A 29 -4.26 11.18 -6.89
CA LYS A 29 -3.05 12.01 -6.91
C LYS A 29 -1.77 11.22 -6.66
N HIS A 30 -1.78 10.27 -5.72
CA HIS A 30 -0.60 9.46 -5.45
C HIS A 30 -0.31 8.50 -6.60
N ALA A 31 -1.32 7.87 -7.18
CA ALA A 31 -1.13 7.04 -8.35
C ALA A 31 -0.46 7.84 -9.49
N LEU A 32 -0.95 9.04 -9.79
CA LEU A 32 -0.37 9.91 -10.81
C LEU A 32 1.09 10.31 -10.48
N ARG A 33 1.36 10.72 -9.24
CA ARG A 33 2.71 11.14 -8.79
C ARG A 33 3.74 10.02 -8.88
N PHE A 34 3.32 8.79 -8.66
CA PHE A 34 4.21 7.62 -8.70
C PHE A 34 4.11 6.83 -10.01
N GLY A 35 3.63 7.49 -11.09
CA GLY A 35 3.75 6.97 -12.45
C GLY A 35 2.83 5.79 -12.77
N ALA A 36 1.69 5.67 -12.08
CA ALA A 36 0.69 4.66 -12.41
C ALA A 36 0.17 4.83 -13.84
N ASP A 37 -0.03 3.72 -14.55
CA ASP A 37 -0.75 3.69 -15.82
C ASP A 37 -2.25 3.90 -15.56
N VAL A 38 -2.66 5.18 -15.46
CA VAL A 38 -4.05 5.58 -15.22
C VAL A 38 -4.78 5.68 -16.55
N SER A 39 -5.67 4.73 -16.80
CA SER A 39 -6.40 4.64 -18.06
C SER A 39 -7.62 5.57 -18.17
N LEU A 40 -8.18 5.97 -17.04
CA LEU A 40 -9.38 6.81 -16.98
C LEU A 40 -9.54 7.47 -15.62
N VAL A 41 -9.87 8.76 -15.60
CA VAL A 41 -10.30 9.51 -14.41
C VAL A 41 -11.76 9.93 -14.61
N VAL A 42 -12.60 9.74 -13.61
CA VAL A 42 -14.02 10.15 -13.63
C VAL A 42 -14.38 10.93 -12.37
N THR A 43 -15.26 11.90 -12.52
CA THR A 43 -15.74 12.73 -11.43
C THR A 43 -17.19 13.12 -11.62
N THR A 44 -17.87 13.51 -10.56
CA THR A 44 -19.20 14.17 -10.63
C THR A 44 -19.11 15.68 -10.72
N ASP A 45 -17.94 16.28 -10.44
CA ASP A 45 -17.72 17.72 -10.45
C ASP A 45 -16.23 18.05 -10.72
N ARG A 46 -15.95 18.47 -11.94
CA ARG A 46 -14.57 18.82 -12.36
C ARG A 46 -14.04 20.06 -11.61
N ALA A 47 -14.92 21.02 -11.30
CA ALA A 47 -14.50 22.22 -10.60
C ALA A 47 -14.10 21.91 -9.16
N ALA A 48 -14.82 21.00 -8.48
CA ALA A 48 -14.44 20.54 -7.15
C ALA A 48 -13.11 19.78 -7.16
N VAL A 49 -12.86 18.92 -8.17
CA VAL A 49 -11.58 18.20 -8.32
C VAL A 49 -10.44 19.18 -8.58
N ARG A 50 -10.67 20.21 -9.41
CA ARG A 50 -9.68 21.26 -9.65
C ARG A 50 -9.33 22.02 -8.37
N ALA A 51 -10.32 22.42 -7.58
CA ALA A 51 -10.10 23.10 -6.30
C ALA A 51 -9.28 22.23 -5.32
N LEU A 52 -9.59 20.92 -5.26
CA LEU A 52 -8.80 19.98 -4.47
C LEU A 52 -7.34 19.84 -4.97
N ALA A 53 -7.15 19.88 -6.29
CA ALA A 53 -5.81 19.83 -6.86
C ALA A 53 -5.01 21.10 -6.51
N ASP A 54 -5.61 22.27 -6.66
CA ASP A 54 -4.96 23.56 -6.34
C ASP A 54 -4.57 23.63 -4.86
N GLU A 55 -5.39 23.07 -3.96
CA GLU A 55 -5.12 23.07 -2.52
C GLU A 55 -4.08 22.02 -2.10
N LEU A 56 -4.18 20.79 -2.63
CA LEU A 56 -3.48 19.62 -2.08
C LEU A 56 -2.41 19.03 -2.99
N ALA A 57 -2.44 19.34 -4.28
CA ALA A 57 -1.59 18.71 -5.29
C ALA A 57 -1.58 19.48 -6.62
N ALA A 58 -1.13 20.73 -6.61
CA ALA A 58 -1.10 21.59 -7.79
C ALA A 58 -0.31 20.96 -8.97
N ASP A 59 0.66 20.10 -8.66
CA ASP A 59 1.47 19.35 -9.61
C ASP A 59 0.69 18.37 -10.51
N VAL A 60 -0.49 17.91 -10.07
CA VAL A 60 -1.35 17.03 -10.88
C VAL A 60 -2.60 17.73 -11.43
N GLY A 61 -2.79 19.02 -11.14
CA GLY A 61 -3.99 19.76 -11.49
C GLY A 61 -4.25 19.83 -12.98
N GLU A 62 -3.24 20.19 -13.78
CA GLU A 62 -3.34 20.27 -15.23
C GLU A 62 -3.70 18.91 -15.85
N HIS A 63 -3.04 17.85 -15.43
CA HIS A 63 -3.34 16.50 -15.89
C HIS A 63 -4.79 16.08 -15.58
N LEU A 64 -5.30 16.41 -14.40
CA LEU A 64 -6.69 16.12 -14.03
C LEU A 64 -7.69 16.93 -14.86
N ASP A 65 -7.40 18.20 -15.16
CA ASP A 65 -8.23 19.03 -16.03
C ASP A 65 -8.34 18.45 -17.45
N GLU A 66 -7.26 17.91 -17.97
CA GLU A 66 -7.22 17.35 -19.33
C GLU A 66 -7.91 15.99 -19.41
N THR A 67 -7.78 15.17 -18.36
CA THR A 67 -8.13 13.74 -18.43
C THR A 67 -9.42 13.37 -17.72
N ALA A 68 -9.88 14.15 -16.73
CA ALA A 68 -11.09 13.84 -15.97
C ALA A 68 -12.36 14.00 -16.80
N ILE A 69 -13.18 12.96 -16.81
CA ILE A 69 -14.48 12.94 -17.49
C ILE A 69 -15.59 13.07 -16.44
N GLU A 70 -16.52 13.99 -16.68
CA GLU A 70 -17.68 14.15 -15.81
C GLU A 70 -18.72 13.07 -16.09
N VAL A 71 -19.21 12.44 -15.00
CA VAL A 71 -20.18 11.36 -15.01
C VAL A 71 -21.32 11.63 -14.04
N SER A 72 -22.43 10.89 -14.18
CA SER A 72 -23.54 11.01 -13.26
C SER A 72 -23.20 10.46 -11.86
N GLU A 73 -23.82 11.03 -10.83
CA GLU A 73 -23.74 10.47 -9.47
C GLU A 73 -24.23 9.00 -9.42
N ALA A 74 -25.20 8.65 -10.25
CA ALA A 74 -25.72 7.29 -10.32
C ALA A 74 -24.65 6.30 -10.75
N LEU A 75 -23.88 6.62 -11.80
CA LEU A 75 -22.76 5.79 -12.24
C LEU A 75 -21.65 5.73 -11.20
N LEU A 76 -21.32 6.84 -10.54
CA LEU A 76 -20.31 6.84 -9.49
C LEU A 76 -20.71 5.93 -8.31
N ARG A 77 -21.99 5.94 -7.92
CA ARG A 77 -22.53 5.06 -6.87
C ARG A 77 -22.60 3.59 -7.28
N GLU A 78 -22.78 3.30 -8.56
CA GLU A 78 -22.66 1.93 -9.08
C GLU A 78 -21.26 1.37 -8.85
N LEU A 79 -20.22 2.17 -9.10
CA LEU A 79 -18.83 1.80 -8.92
C LEU A 79 -18.39 1.74 -7.45
N VAL A 80 -18.87 2.68 -6.65
CA VAL A 80 -18.57 2.78 -5.21
C VAL A 80 -19.87 2.96 -4.43
N PRO A 81 -20.56 1.87 -4.05
CA PRO A 81 -21.87 1.94 -3.39
C PRO A 81 -21.90 2.74 -2.08
N ARG A 82 -20.78 2.85 -1.39
CA ARG A 82 -20.65 3.66 -0.16
C ARG A 82 -20.48 5.15 -0.43
N GLY A 83 -20.43 5.55 -1.72
CA GLY A 83 -20.06 6.89 -2.15
C GLY A 83 -18.57 7.17 -2.06
N SER A 84 -18.08 8.04 -2.95
CA SER A 84 -16.71 8.57 -2.89
C SER A 84 -16.71 9.90 -2.16
N PRO A 85 -15.93 10.09 -1.09
CA PRO A 85 -15.95 11.33 -0.31
C PRO A 85 -15.58 12.58 -1.10
N THR A 86 -14.80 12.44 -2.15
CA THR A 86 -14.32 13.55 -2.98
C THR A 86 -14.87 13.54 -4.40
N GLY A 87 -15.82 12.63 -4.71
CA GLY A 87 -16.49 12.56 -6.01
C GLY A 87 -15.55 12.26 -7.20
N VAL A 88 -14.33 11.78 -6.96
CA VAL A 88 -13.38 11.41 -8.01
C VAL A 88 -12.91 9.97 -7.85
N LEU A 89 -12.90 9.25 -8.97
CA LEU A 89 -12.37 7.89 -9.10
C LEU A 89 -11.40 7.83 -10.27
N ALA A 90 -10.48 6.87 -10.23
CA ALA A 90 -9.68 6.54 -11.41
C ALA A 90 -9.52 5.03 -11.55
N PHE A 91 -9.23 4.60 -12.76
CA PHE A 91 -8.88 3.22 -13.09
C PHE A 91 -7.42 3.19 -13.52
N ALA A 92 -6.63 2.39 -12.84
CA ALA A 92 -5.22 2.21 -13.15
C ALA A 92 -4.90 0.75 -13.41
N ARG A 93 -3.88 0.50 -14.20
CA ARG A 93 -3.35 -0.84 -14.40
C ARG A 93 -2.59 -1.28 -13.15
N ARG A 94 -2.89 -2.47 -12.64
CA ARG A 94 -2.09 -3.12 -11.60
C ARG A 94 -0.72 -3.46 -12.20
N PRO A 95 0.40 -3.04 -11.57
CA PRO A 95 1.72 -3.45 -12.00
C PRO A 95 1.90 -4.97 -11.96
N GLU A 96 2.67 -5.51 -12.91
CA GLU A 96 3.11 -6.89 -12.81
C GLU A 96 4.10 -7.02 -11.64
N PRO A 97 3.96 -8.02 -10.77
CA PRO A 97 4.87 -8.20 -9.65
C PRO A 97 6.31 -8.40 -10.16
N ALA A 98 7.21 -7.53 -9.74
CA ALA A 98 8.64 -7.71 -9.95
C ALA A 98 9.27 -8.14 -8.62
N PRO A 99 9.89 -9.33 -8.53
CA PRO A 99 10.59 -9.67 -7.31
C PRO A 99 11.70 -8.63 -7.07
N PRO A 100 11.81 -8.08 -5.85
CA PRO A 100 12.86 -7.12 -5.56
C PRO A 100 14.21 -7.79 -5.76
N GLY A 101 14.98 -7.27 -6.71
CA GLY A 101 16.37 -7.67 -6.97
C GLY A 101 17.32 -7.12 -5.90
N GLU A 102 18.51 -6.70 -6.30
CA GLU A 102 19.43 -5.96 -5.42
C GLU A 102 18.73 -4.70 -4.91
N ARG A 103 18.66 -4.49 -3.59
CA ARG A 103 17.87 -3.44 -2.97
C ARG A 103 18.64 -2.68 -1.90
N ALA A 104 18.34 -1.41 -1.78
CA ALA A 104 18.92 -0.46 -0.83
C ALA A 104 17.95 -0.09 0.30
N ALA A 105 16.88 -0.88 0.48
CA ALA A 105 15.87 -0.68 1.52
C ALA A 105 15.19 -2.01 1.88
N PRO A 106 14.71 -2.18 3.13
CA PRO A 106 14.12 -3.43 3.57
C PRO A 106 12.79 -3.74 2.90
N VAL A 107 12.46 -5.02 2.88
CA VAL A 107 11.15 -5.54 2.51
C VAL A 107 10.31 -5.76 3.77
N VAL A 108 9.06 -5.35 3.75
CA VAL A 108 8.07 -5.68 4.79
C VAL A 108 7.29 -6.92 4.35
N LEU A 109 7.40 -7.99 5.12
CA LEU A 109 6.64 -9.22 4.91
C LEU A 109 5.52 -9.35 5.94
N LEU A 110 4.28 -9.44 5.47
CA LEU A 110 3.11 -9.71 6.30
C LEU A 110 2.68 -11.16 6.12
N GLU A 111 2.89 -11.99 7.13
CA GLU A 111 2.48 -13.37 7.08
C GLU A 111 0.98 -13.51 7.33
N ASN A 112 0.22 -13.92 6.29
CA ASN A 112 -1.20 -14.21 6.32
C ASN A 112 -2.04 -13.12 7.03
N PRO A 113 -1.91 -11.84 6.66
CA PRO A 113 -2.66 -10.76 7.28
C PRO A 113 -4.16 -10.95 7.05
N ARG A 114 -5.01 -10.48 8.00
CA ARG A 114 -6.46 -10.64 7.94
C ARG A 114 -7.21 -9.32 7.88
N ASN A 115 -6.59 -8.23 8.29
CA ASN A 115 -7.22 -6.92 8.35
C ASN A 115 -6.77 -6.05 7.17
N LEU A 116 -7.70 -5.79 6.24
CA LEU A 116 -7.46 -4.95 5.04
C LEU A 116 -6.97 -3.54 5.40
N GLY A 117 -7.50 -2.96 6.49
CA GLY A 117 -7.11 -1.64 6.94
C GLY A 117 -5.66 -1.59 7.45
N ASN A 118 -5.24 -2.63 8.18
CA ASN A 118 -3.86 -2.74 8.64
C ASN A 118 -2.90 -2.90 7.45
N VAL A 119 -3.24 -3.73 6.46
CA VAL A 119 -2.41 -3.88 5.25
C VAL A 119 -2.28 -2.56 4.50
N GLY A 120 -3.38 -1.82 4.32
CA GLY A 120 -3.34 -0.48 3.71
C GLY A 120 -2.47 0.50 4.49
N ALA A 121 -2.59 0.53 5.82
CA ALA A 121 -1.76 1.38 6.67
C ALA A 121 -0.26 0.99 6.58
N VAL A 122 0.05 -0.31 6.51
CA VAL A 122 1.43 -0.80 6.33
C VAL A 122 2.00 -0.34 4.98
N ILE A 123 1.25 -0.48 3.88
CA ILE A 123 1.70 -0.01 2.56
C ILE A 123 1.96 1.51 2.59
N ARG A 124 1.12 2.27 3.29
CA ARG A 124 1.31 3.70 3.44
C ARG A 124 2.59 4.05 4.21
N LEU A 125 2.88 3.32 5.29
CA LEU A 125 4.12 3.48 6.06
C LEU A 125 5.34 3.07 5.23
N ALA A 126 5.30 1.92 4.58
CA ALA A 126 6.37 1.41 3.73
C ALA A 126 6.74 2.41 2.62
N ALA A 127 5.74 2.95 1.92
CA ALA A 127 5.94 3.99 0.92
C ALA A 127 6.56 5.26 1.52
N GLY A 128 6.11 5.69 2.71
CA GLY A 128 6.62 6.89 3.39
C GLY A 128 8.07 6.75 3.87
N PHE A 129 8.48 5.54 4.25
CA PHE A 129 9.86 5.24 4.63
C PHE A 129 10.75 4.81 3.46
N GLY A 130 10.20 4.67 2.25
CA GLY A 130 10.96 4.21 1.09
C GLY A 130 11.35 2.72 1.16
N ALA A 131 10.58 1.89 1.85
CA ALA A 131 10.80 0.44 1.86
C ALA A 131 10.70 -0.14 0.44
N ALA A 132 11.52 -1.13 0.11
CA ALA A 132 11.59 -1.68 -1.24
C ALA A 132 10.29 -2.38 -1.66
N ALA A 133 9.65 -3.10 -0.75
CA ALA A 133 8.41 -3.80 -1.03
C ALA A 133 7.55 -4.03 0.22
N VAL A 134 6.25 -4.26 0.00
CA VAL A 134 5.34 -4.90 0.96
C VAL A 134 4.85 -6.20 0.35
N LEU A 135 5.26 -7.32 0.93
CA LEU A 135 4.87 -8.64 0.52
C LEU A 135 3.84 -9.22 1.50
N THR A 136 2.84 -9.91 0.97
CA THR A 136 1.86 -10.64 1.80
C THR A 136 1.87 -12.12 1.44
N THR A 137 1.68 -13.00 2.42
CA THR A 137 1.34 -14.40 2.17
C THR A 137 -0.13 -14.66 2.50
N GLY A 138 -0.63 -15.86 2.20
CA GLY A 138 -2.02 -16.24 2.45
C GLY A 138 -3.00 -15.72 1.40
N ASP A 139 -4.28 -15.58 1.77
CA ASP A 139 -5.38 -15.41 0.81
C ASP A 139 -5.75 -13.96 0.53
N LEU A 140 -5.35 -13.02 1.41
CA LEU A 140 -5.70 -11.62 1.24
C LEU A 140 -5.03 -11.04 -0.01
N ASP A 141 -5.84 -10.44 -0.91
CA ASP A 141 -5.30 -9.66 -2.02
C ASP A 141 -4.85 -8.27 -1.53
N PRO A 142 -3.54 -7.94 -1.57
CA PRO A 142 -3.07 -6.63 -1.16
C PRO A 142 -3.54 -5.49 -2.07
N TRP A 143 -4.08 -5.79 -3.26
CA TRP A 143 -4.68 -4.83 -4.18
C TRP A 143 -6.21 -4.72 -4.04
N HIS A 144 -6.78 -5.31 -2.99
CA HIS A 144 -8.20 -5.16 -2.70
C HIS A 144 -8.59 -3.66 -2.53
N PRO A 145 -9.74 -3.18 -3.03
CA PRO A 145 -10.13 -1.76 -2.98
C PRO A 145 -10.04 -1.12 -1.59
N HIS A 146 -10.36 -1.86 -0.52
CA HIS A 146 -10.22 -1.37 0.85
C HIS A 146 -8.76 -1.19 1.29
N VAL A 147 -7.84 -1.98 0.77
CA VAL A 147 -6.40 -1.82 1.03
C VAL A 147 -5.87 -0.59 0.30
N ILE A 148 -6.24 -0.41 -0.98
CA ILE A 148 -5.90 0.77 -1.79
C ILE A 148 -6.39 2.05 -1.11
N ARG A 149 -7.62 2.04 -0.61
CA ARG A 149 -8.18 3.16 0.16
C ARG A 149 -7.41 3.42 1.44
N GLY A 150 -7.06 2.37 2.19
CA GLY A 150 -6.29 2.45 3.44
C GLY A 150 -4.88 3.01 3.26
N SER A 151 -4.24 2.71 2.13
CA SER A 151 -2.93 3.25 1.75
C SER A 151 -3.00 4.62 1.07
N ALA A 152 -4.19 5.14 0.80
CA ALA A 152 -4.39 6.34 -0.02
C ALA A 152 -3.75 6.23 -1.42
N GLY A 153 -3.74 5.03 -2.02
CA GLY A 153 -3.18 4.79 -3.36
C GLY A 153 -1.65 4.72 -3.43
N LEU A 154 -0.96 4.68 -2.30
CA LEU A 154 0.51 4.60 -2.24
C LEU A 154 1.09 3.23 -2.66
N HIS A 155 0.26 2.34 -3.22
CA HIS A 155 0.69 1.10 -3.86
C HIS A 155 1.66 1.28 -5.03
N PHE A 156 1.64 2.45 -5.66
CA PHE A 156 2.52 2.77 -6.79
C PHE A 156 3.86 3.39 -6.36
N ALA A 157 4.01 3.68 -5.06
CA ALA A 157 5.24 4.24 -4.49
C ALA A 157 6.19 3.18 -3.93
N THR A 158 5.76 1.94 -3.82
CA THR A 158 6.53 0.79 -3.34
C THR A 158 6.00 -0.47 -4.03
N GLU A 159 6.83 -1.48 -4.18
CA GLU A 159 6.37 -2.76 -4.73
C GLU A 159 5.36 -3.42 -3.78
N VAL A 160 4.22 -3.89 -4.30
CA VAL A 160 3.19 -4.58 -3.51
C VAL A 160 2.79 -5.87 -4.19
N ALA A 161 3.09 -7.00 -3.55
CA ALA A 161 2.80 -8.32 -4.11
C ALA A 161 2.29 -9.32 -3.05
N ARG A 162 1.54 -10.31 -3.56
CA ARG A 162 1.27 -11.54 -2.81
C ARG A 162 2.21 -12.62 -3.31
N VAL A 163 2.89 -13.28 -2.37
CA VAL A 163 3.92 -14.29 -2.65
C VAL A 163 3.61 -15.61 -1.93
N GLY A 164 4.13 -16.70 -2.46
CA GLY A 164 4.15 -17.97 -1.75
C GLY A 164 5.18 -17.97 -0.61
N PRO A 165 5.05 -18.89 0.37
CA PRO A 165 6.00 -18.98 1.50
C PRO A 165 7.46 -19.24 1.07
N ASP A 166 7.64 -19.85 -0.10
CA ASP A 166 8.96 -20.18 -0.66
C ASP A 166 9.49 -19.13 -1.65
N GLN A 167 8.74 -18.05 -1.86
CA GLN A 167 9.07 -16.96 -2.80
C GLN A 167 9.53 -15.69 -2.06
N LEU A 168 10.12 -15.84 -0.88
CA LEU A 168 10.67 -14.71 -0.15
C LEU A 168 11.96 -14.24 -0.84
N PRO A 169 12.20 -12.91 -0.89
CA PRO A 169 13.44 -12.39 -1.44
C PRO A 169 14.64 -12.80 -0.58
N GLU A 170 15.80 -12.79 -1.20
CA GLU A 170 17.07 -13.01 -0.47
C GLU A 170 17.32 -11.89 0.53
N GLY A 171 18.20 -12.13 1.50
CA GLY A 171 18.60 -11.21 2.56
C GLY A 171 18.25 -11.71 3.96
N PRO A 172 18.78 -11.07 4.99
CA PRO A 172 18.59 -11.51 6.37
C PRO A 172 17.13 -11.35 6.81
N LEU A 173 16.55 -12.43 7.34
CA LEU A 173 15.16 -12.48 7.79
C LEU A 173 15.06 -12.09 9.27
N PHE A 174 14.49 -10.92 9.52
CA PHE A 174 14.20 -10.39 10.85
C PHE A 174 12.72 -10.65 11.18
N VAL A 175 12.47 -11.50 12.15
CA VAL A 175 11.10 -11.81 12.57
C VAL A 175 10.72 -11.00 13.80
N LEU A 176 9.61 -10.27 13.76
CA LEU A 176 9.07 -9.54 14.91
C LEU A 176 8.39 -10.54 15.86
N ASP A 177 9.04 -10.77 17.01
CA ASP A 177 8.66 -11.75 18.02
C ASP A 177 8.88 -11.14 19.41
N PRO A 178 7.90 -11.20 20.32
CA PRO A 178 8.04 -10.67 21.69
C PRO A 178 9.22 -11.23 22.49
N GLU A 179 9.73 -12.43 22.13
CA GLU A 179 10.87 -13.11 22.78
C GLU A 179 12.20 -12.81 22.07
N GLY A 180 12.24 -11.86 21.12
CA GLY A 180 13.45 -11.47 20.39
C GLY A 180 14.32 -10.45 21.12
N ASP A 181 15.41 -10.07 20.46
CA ASP A 181 16.29 -9.00 20.89
C ASP A 181 15.59 -7.64 20.85
N ASP A 182 16.00 -6.70 21.70
CA ASP A 182 15.41 -5.36 21.74
C ASP A 182 15.63 -4.60 20.42
N LEU A 183 14.55 -4.21 19.76
CA LEU A 183 14.58 -3.44 18.51
C LEU A 183 15.40 -2.15 18.63
N ARG A 184 15.43 -1.52 19.81
CA ARG A 184 16.17 -0.26 20.03
C ARG A 184 17.68 -0.43 19.89
N ALA A 185 18.19 -1.64 20.19
CA ALA A 185 19.61 -2.00 20.11
C ALA A 185 19.96 -2.82 18.86
N THR A 186 18.97 -3.07 17.99
CA THR A 186 19.14 -3.91 16.80
C THR A 186 19.43 -3.03 15.58
N ASP A 187 20.52 -3.31 14.87
CA ASP A 187 20.75 -2.72 13.55
C ASP A 187 20.04 -3.55 12.48
N ILE A 188 19.30 -2.87 11.63
CA ILE A 188 18.54 -3.46 10.52
C ILE A 188 19.26 -3.11 9.22
N PRO A 189 19.82 -4.09 8.49
CA PRO A 189 20.47 -3.83 7.21
C PRO A 189 19.46 -3.47 6.11
N ASP A 190 19.92 -2.77 5.08
CA ASP A 190 19.06 -2.28 3.99
C ASP A 190 18.45 -3.41 3.16
N ASP A 191 19.10 -4.57 3.09
CA ASP A 191 18.60 -5.76 2.40
C ASP A 191 17.74 -6.68 3.28
N ALA A 192 17.38 -6.27 4.49
CA ALA A 192 16.58 -7.08 5.42
C ALA A 192 15.18 -7.39 4.89
N VAL A 193 14.65 -8.55 5.28
CA VAL A 193 13.23 -8.89 5.22
C VAL A 193 12.66 -8.79 6.63
N LEU A 194 11.80 -7.82 6.88
CA LEU A 194 11.14 -7.58 8.15
C LEU A 194 9.80 -8.31 8.19
N ALA A 195 9.71 -9.42 8.90
CA ALA A 195 8.53 -10.28 8.92
C ALA A 195 7.65 -10.03 10.15
N PHE A 196 6.35 -9.84 9.88
CA PHE A 196 5.31 -9.61 10.86
C PHE A 196 4.22 -10.66 10.72
N GLY A 197 3.79 -11.24 11.82
CA GLY A 197 2.75 -12.24 11.87
C GLY A 197 1.33 -11.66 11.98
N THR A 198 0.36 -12.57 12.13
CA THR A 198 -1.04 -12.20 12.36
C THR A 198 -1.22 -11.54 13.73
N GLU A 199 -2.25 -10.70 13.85
CA GLU A 199 -2.57 -9.99 15.10
C GLU A 199 -2.91 -10.92 16.26
N ARG A 200 -3.34 -12.17 15.99
CA ARG A 200 -3.76 -13.12 17.03
C ARG A 200 -2.71 -14.16 17.39
N HIS A 201 -1.94 -14.62 16.41
CA HIS A 201 -1.04 -15.77 16.58
C HIS A 201 0.44 -15.42 16.38
N GLY A 202 0.72 -14.15 16.02
CA GLY A 202 2.08 -13.75 15.69
C GLY A 202 2.60 -14.46 14.42
N VAL A 203 3.89 -14.61 14.33
CA VAL A 203 4.58 -15.28 13.22
C VAL A 203 4.52 -16.80 13.42
N SER A 204 4.33 -17.56 12.33
CA SER A 204 4.30 -19.03 12.38
C SER A 204 5.62 -19.64 12.87
N ALA A 205 5.53 -20.87 13.41
CA ALA A 205 6.72 -21.61 13.80
C ALA A 205 7.67 -21.86 12.60
N ALA A 206 7.11 -22.09 11.42
CA ALA A 206 7.89 -22.29 10.19
C ALA A 206 8.72 -21.06 9.81
N LEU A 207 8.10 -19.87 9.80
CA LEU A 207 8.81 -18.63 9.47
C LEU A 207 9.78 -18.23 10.59
N ARG A 208 9.40 -18.44 11.86
CA ARG A 208 10.26 -18.23 13.01
C ARG A 208 11.51 -19.11 13.00
N GLY A 209 11.36 -20.37 12.55
CA GLY A 209 12.49 -21.32 12.42
C GLY A 209 13.47 -20.97 11.28
N ARG A 210 13.08 -20.11 10.35
CA ARG A 210 13.92 -19.59 9.26
C ARG A 210 14.59 -18.26 9.61
N ALA A 211 14.21 -17.63 10.75
CA ALA A 211 14.71 -16.31 11.11
C ALA A 211 16.22 -16.30 11.36
N ASP A 212 16.93 -15.38 10.72
CA ASP A 212 18.30 -15.05 11.06
C ASP A 212 18.34 -14.27 12.38
N ARG A 213 17.30 -13.50 12.65
CA ARG A 213 17.14 -12.75 13.88
C ARG A 213 15.70 -12.63 14.32
N ARG A 214 15.42 -12.79 15.61
CA ARG A 214 14.14 -12.42 16.22
C ARG A 214 14.30 -11.11 16.94
N VAL A 215 13.37 -10.18 16.76
CA VAL A 215 13.43 -8.81 17.27
C VAL A 215 12.15 -8.45 17.97
N ALA A 216 12.24 -7.90 19.18
CA ALA A 216 11.11 -7.49 19.99
C ALA A 216 10.97 -5.96 20.04
N ILE A 217 9.75 -5.48 19.91
CA ILE A 217 9.40 -4.11 20.29
C ILE A 217 9.08 -4.10 21.78
N PRO A 218 9.89 -3.42 22.62
CA PRO A 218 9.68 -3.46 24.06
C PRO A 218 8.30 -2.94 24.47
N MET A 219 7.65 -3.66 25.36
CA MET A 219 6.36 -3.31 25.93
C MET A 219 6.41 -3.29 27.47
N ARG A 220 5.59 -2.45 28.08
CA ARG A 220 5.42 -2.51 29.53
C ARG A 220 4.77 -3.85 29.93
N PRO A 221 5.03 -4.38 31.14
CA PRO A 221 4.38 -5.60 31.61
C PRO A 221 2.85 -5.55 31.47
N ARG A 222 2.25 -6.68 31.10
CA ARG A 222 0.81 -6.88 30.87
C ARG A 222 0.23 -6.27 29.60
N VAL A 223 1.02 -5.66 28.73
CA VAL A 223 0.64 -5.32 27.35
C VAL A 223 1.08 -6.47 26.46
N SER A 224 0.17 -7.01 25.65
CA SER A 224 0.41 -8.24 24.87
C SER A 224 0.91 -7.99 23.44
N SER A 225 0.53 -6.86 22.85
CA SER A 225 0.91 -6.54 21.47
C SER A 225 0.63 -5.07 21.13
N TYR A 226 1.32 -4.57 20.11
CA TYR A 226 0.96 -3.37 19.37
C TYR A 226 0.12 -3.71 18.14
N ASN A 227 -0.57 -2.72 17.57
CA ASN A 227 -1.20 -2.85 16.26
C ASN A 227 -0.14 -3.17 15.19
N LEU A 228 -0.51 -3.98 14.18
CA LEU A 228 0.41 -4.41 13.13
C LEU A 228 1.08 -3.24 12.42
N ALA A 229 0.31 -2.26 11.95
CA ALA A 229 0.88 -1.10 11.24
C ALA A 229 1.78 -0.26 12.14
N THR A 230 1.43 -0.12 13.42
CA THR A 230 2.28 0.56 14.41
C THR A 230 3.61 -0.17 14.59
N SER A 231 3.58 -1.49 14.68
CA SER A 231 4.81 -2.32 14.78
C SER A 231 5.71 -2.17 13.56
N VAL A 232 5.11 -2.19 12.36
CA VAL A 232 5.86 -1.94 11.12
C VAL A 232 6.48 -0.54 11.11
N GLY A 233 5.70 0.49 11.51
CA GLY A 233 6.21 1.85 11.58
C GLY A 233 7.39 2.01 12.54
N MET A 234 7.34 1.36 13.72
CA MET A 234 8.46 1.37 14.67
C MET A 234 9.71 0.69 14.10
N ALA A 235 9.57 -0.42 13.40
CA ALA A 235 10.70 -1.14 12.79
C ALA A 235 11.31 -0.34 11.64
N LEU A 236 10.49 0.22 10.74
CA LEU A 236 10.97 1.06 9.65
C LEU A 236 11.59 2.36 10.15
N PHE A 237 11.03 2.97 11.20
CA PHE A 237 11.65 4.13 11.83
C PHE A 237 13.02 3.78 12.45
N ARG A 238 13.14 2.63 13.12
CA ARG A 238 14.45 2.19 13.65
C ARG A 238 15.47 2.00 12.54
N TRP A 239 15.07 1.36 11.42
CA TRP A 239 15.91 1.25 10.23
C TRP A 239 16.34 2.61 9.71
N SER A 240 15.41 3.55 9.53
CA SER A 240 15.71 4.87 8.99
C SER A 240 16.66 5.70 9.85
N CYS A 241 16.74 5.43 11.16
CA CYS A 241 17.70 6.10 12.04
C CYS A 241 19.16 5.68 11.81
N THR A 242 19.41 4.55 11.15
CA THR A 242 20.77 3.97 10.96
C THR A 242 21.15 3.80 9.51
N SER A 243 20.20 3.76 8.59
CA SER A 243 20.47 3.63 7.16
C SER A 243 20.86 4.97 6.53
N ALA A 244 21.89 4.94 5.71
CA ALA A 244 22.27 6.06 4.85
C ALA A 244 21.32 6.22 3.62
N ASN A 245 20.54 5.19 3.32
CA ASN A 245 19.63 5.12 2.15
C ASN A 245 18.18 5.50 2.50
N ALA A 246 17.86 5.70 3.78
CA ALA A 246 16.54 6.13 4.18
C ALA A 246 16.24 7.55 3.65
N PRO A 247 14.99 7.84 3.24
CA PRO A 247 14.62 9.19 2.80
C PRO A 247 14.80 10.20 3.94
N ALA A 248 15.27 11.38 3.58
CA ALA A 248 15.50 12.51 4.50
C ALA A 248 14.18 13.12 5.00
#